data_3c7ca243efaf9c7ae10f3131cb9c21de
#
_entry.id   3c7ca243efaf9c7ae10f3131cb9c21de
#
_cell.length_a   1.000
_cell.length_b   1.000
_cell.length_c   1.000
_cell.angle_alpha   90.00
_cell.angle_beta   90.00
_cell.angle_gamma   90.00
#
_symmetry.space_group_name_H-M   'P 1'
#
loop_
_entity.id
_entity.type
_entity.pdbx_description
1 polymer ?
#
loop_
_entity_poly.entity_id
_entity_poly.type
_entity_poly.pdbx_seq_one_letter_code
_entity_poly.pdbx_strand_id
1 'polypeptide(L)'
;MSNIAAAIITIGDELLIGQTIDTNSAWIARHLNELGIDVIRRVAVGDNRAAIVKALDEEIAGATIVLITGGLGPTSDDITKPLLSEYFGGKLVVNERVLAHLKEIFTKRNRPFLERNMKQAEVPENCSVLFNKMGTAPGMMFQIQNSKFKIQKAAAAGEVQQSTIPIPNSQFLIPDEEKVIIAMPGVPFEMMSIMQDEVLPVLRERFFSDALFHRTIVTAGEGESFIAEKIQALEEALPGHIKLAYLPDAGMVKLRLTGRGKDKELLSRELEARQGEIADLLGDIVVARDDVPMEKIIGDALLANGKMLGLAESCTGGFIGHLVTQVNGSSKYFNGSIVSYSNDVKHNVLGVRQETIDNCGAVSEQTVTEMAKGALRVLNSDYALAVSGVLGPQGGTERVPVGTVWMAVADKETVKTKVFRFHYNRQQNKEMAAKMGMLMIWKFFNRKS
;
A
#
# COMPACT_ATOMS: atom_id res chain seq x y z
N MET A 1 -28.90 -10.88 -3.40
CA MET A 1 -28.22 -10.34 -4.61
C MET A 1 -26.81 -10.88 -4.57
N SER A 2 -26.30 -11.42 -5.69
CA SER A 2 -24.95 -11.95 -5.74
C SER A 2 -23.94 -10.80 -5.57
N ASN A 3 -23.00 -10.95 -4.66
CA ASN A 3 -21.87 -10.03 -4.53
C ASN A 3 -21.07 -10.09 -5.85
N ILE A 4 -20.77 -8.93 -6.43
CA ILE A 4 -19.89 -8.86 -7.60
C ILE A 4 -18.49 -9.29 -7.18
N ALA A 5 -18.02 -10.38 -7.76
CA ALA A 5 -16.71 -10.95 -7.47
C ALA A 5 -15.68 -10.53 -8.53
N ALA A 6 -14.51 -10.12 -8.09
CA ALA A 6 -13.35 -9.83 -8.93
C ALA A 6 -12.18 -10.75 -8.62
N ALA A 7 -11.41 -11.10 -9.66
CA ALA A 7 -10.10 -11.73 -9.52
C ALA A 7 -9.02 -10.86 -10.18
N ILE A 8 -7.80 -10.94 -9.65
CA ILE A 8 -6.66 -10.17 -10.16
C ILE A 8 -5.54 -11.14 -10.54
N ILE A 9 -5.07 -11.05 -11.78
CA ILE A 9 -3.94 -11.81 -12.31
C ILE A 9 -2.77 -10.84 -12.52
N THR A 10 -1.64 -11.11 -11.90
CA THR A 10 -0.39 -10.37 -12.12
C THR A 10 0.58 -11.24 -12.90
N ILE A 11 1.13 -10.71 -13.98
CA ILE A 11 2.00 -11.44 -14.91
C ILE A 11 3.40 -10.85 -14.83
N GLY A 12 4.40 -11.70 -14.59
CA GLY A 12 5.82 -11.36 -14.53
C GLY A 12 6.62 -12.40 -13.77
N ASP A 13 7.70 -12.89 -14.37
CA ASP A 13 8.61 -13.84 -13.74
C ASP A 13 9.29 -13.25 -12.50
N GLU A 14 9.55 -11.93 -12.46
CA GLU A 14 10.14 -11.20 -11.34
C GLU A 14 9.27 -11.24 -10.08
N LEU A 15 7.95 -11.40 -10.25
CA LEU A 15 7.01 -11.57 -9.13
C LEU A 15 7.14 -12.95 -8.49
N LEU A 16 7.28 -13.99 -9.33
CA LEU A 16 7.39 -15.38 -8.86
C LEU A 16 8.71 -15.66 -8.15
N ILE A 17 9.81 -15.08 -8.62
CA ILE A 17 11.13 -15.23 -7.98
C ILE A 17 11.32 -14.27 -6.78
N GLY A 18 10.33 -13.41 -6.50
CA GLY A 18 10.35 -12.47 -5.38
C GLY A 18 11.30 -11.27 -5.57
N GLN A 19 11.74 -11.00 -6.81
CA GLN A 19 12.57 -9.84 -7.14
C GLN A 19 11.78 -8.54 -7.01
N THR A 20 10.49 -8.57 -7.34
CA THR A 20 9.57 -7.44 -7.23
C THR A 20 8.37 -7.82 -6.36
N ILE A 21 7.96 -6.89 -5.48
CA ILE A 21 6.75 -7.05 -4.67
C ILE A 21 5.54 -6.62 -5.50
N ASP A 22 4.50 -7.46 -5.54
CA ASP A 22 3.24 -7.13 -6.20
C ASP A 22 2.48 -6.01 -5.47
N THR A 23 2.79 -4.79 -5.82
CA THR A 23 2.08 -3.59 -5.35
C THR A 23 0.82 -3.31 -6.18
N ASN A 24 0.77 -3.75 -7.44
CA ASN A 24 -0.32 -3.51 -8.35
C ASN A 24 -1.61 -4.18 -7.89
N SER A 25 -1.58 -5.49 -7.62
CA SER A 25 -2.79 -6.19 -7.16
C SER A 25 -3.29 -5.69 -5.81
N ALA A 26 -2.38 -5.26 -4.93
CA ALA A 26 -2.76 -4.66 -3.64
C ALA A 26 -3.48 -3.31 -3.84
N TRP A 27 -2.99 -2.48 -4.74
CA TRP A 27 -3.59 -1.19 -5.07
C TRP A 27 -4.96 -1.37 -5.75
N ILE A 28 -5.03 -2.24 -6.77
CA ILE A 28 -6.28 -2.58 -7.47
C ILE A 28 -7.34 -3.09 -6.48
N ALA A 29 -6.98 -4.05 -5.63
CA ALA A 29 -7.90 -4.64 -4.66
C ALA A 29 -8.50 -3.59 -3.71
N ARG A 30 -7.69 -2.63 -3.24
CA ARG A 30 -8.16 -1.55 -2.38
C ARG A 30 -9.25 -0.72 -3.08
N HIS A 31 -9.01 -0.29 -4.32
CA HIS A 31 -9.96 0.57 -5.05
C HIS A 31 -11.21 -0.17 -5.52
N LEU A 32 -11.12 -1.49 -5.80
CA LEU A 32 -12.31 -2.31 -6.05
C LEU A 32 -13.17 -2.45 -4.80
N ASN A 33 -12.55 -2.65 -3.63
CA ASN A 33 -13.27 -2.68 -2.36
C ASN A 33 -14.00 -1.37 -2.06
N GLU A 34 -13.41 -0.21 -2.41
CA GLU A 34 -14.07 1.11 -2.29
C GLU A 34 -15.34 1.21 -3.16
N LEU A 35 -15.44 0.42 -4.24
CA LEU A 35 -16.65 0.28 -5.06
C LEU A 35 -17.60 -0.82 -4.58
N GLY A 36 -17.31 -1.51 -3.47
CA GLY A 36 -18.11 -2.64 -2.99
C GLY A 36 -17.94 -3.93 -3.79
N ILE A 37 -16.90 -4.02 -4.62
CA ILE A 37 -16.54 -5.20 -5.40
C ILE A 37 -15.60 -6.08 -4.58
N ASP A 38 -16.00 -7.33 -4.34
CA ASP A 38 -15.23 -8.28 -3.55
C ASP A 38 -14.11 -8.92 -4.38
N VAL A 39 -12.85 -8.66 -4.01
CA VAL A 39 -11.72 -9.39 -4.59
C VAL A 39 -11.60 -10.74 -3.92
N ILE A 40 -11.99 -11.79 -4.63
CA ILE A 40 -12.02 -13.17 -4.10
C ILE A 40 -10.70 -13.91 -4.28
N ARG A 41 -9.89 -13.49 -5.27
CA ARG A 41 -8.61 -14.15 -5.57
C ARG A 41 -7.60 -13.18 -6.19
N ARG A 42 -6.32 -13.38 -5.84
CA ARG A 42 -5.16 -12.71 -6.43
C ARG A 42 -4.15 -13.78 -6.80
N VAL A 43 -3.73 -13.82 -8.07
CA VAL A 43 -2.86 -14.86 -8.62
C VAL A 43 -1.69 -14.22 -9.34
N ALA A 44 -0.47 -14.65 -9.03
CA ALA A 44 0.72 -14.29 -9.77
C ALA A 44 1.11 -15.45 -10.69
N VAL A 45 1.42 -15.15 -11.96
CA VAL A 45 1.87 -16.10 -12.96
C VAL A 45 3.09 -15.56 -13.70
N GLY A 46 3.96 -16.46 -14.16
CA GLY A 46 5.12 -16.09 -15.00
C GLY A 46 4.70 -15.77 -16.44
N ASP A 47 5.66 -15.27 -17.20
CA ASP A 47 5.53 -14.93 -18.63
C ASP A 47 5.47 -16.21 -19.49
N ASN A 48 4.57 -17.12 -19.13
CA ASN A 48 4.36 -18.42 -19.78
C ASN A 48 2.94 -18.54 -20.29
N ARG A 49 2.78 -18.81 -21.59
CA ARG A 49 1.49 -18.92 -22.27
C ARG A 49 0.52 -19.87 -21.57
N ALA A 50 0.97 -21.08 -21.23
CA ALA A 50 0.11 -22.09 -20.62
C ALA A 50 -0.35 -21.69 -19.23
N ALA A 51 0.53 -21.07 -18.44
CA ALA A 51 0.21 -20.57 -17.10
C ALA A 51 -0.82 -19.42 -17.15
N ILE A 52 -0.65 -18.49 -18.09
CA ILE A 52 -1.58 -17.36 -18.27
C ILE A 52 -2.96 -17.85 -18.72
N VAL A 53 -3.01 -18.77 -19.71
CA VAL A 53 -4.29 -19.35 -20.19
C VAL A 53 -5.00 -20.10 -19.07
N LYS A 54 -4.29 -20.90 -18.30
CA LYS A 54 -4.84 -21.63 -17.15
C LYS A 54 -5.44 -20.67 -16.12
N ALA A 55 -4.69 -19.60 -15.76
CA ALA A 55 -5.18 -18.60 -14.82
C ALA A 55 -6.43 -17.88 -15.35
N LEU A 56 -6.46 -17.52 -16.65
CA LEU A 56 -7.63 -16.93 -17.30
C LEU A 56 -8.85 -17.85 -17.21
N ASP A 57 -8.68 -19.14 -17.52
CA ASP A 57 -9.78 -20.12 -17.48
C ASP A 57 -10.34 -20.26 -16.05
N GLU A 58 -9.46 -20.36 -15.06
CA GLU A 58 -9.86 -20.49 -13.64
C GLU A 58 -10.57 -19.23 -13.15
N GLU A 59 -9.98 -18.03 -13.38
CA GLU A 59 -10.52 -16.79 -12.83
C GLU A 59 -11.77 -16.32 -13.56
N ILE A 60 -11.88 -16.52 -14.89
CA ILE A 60 -13.10 -16.24 -15.64
C ILE A 60 -14.24 -17.16 -15.20
N ALA A 61 -13.95 -18.41 -14.80
CA ALA A 61 -14.98 -19.30 -14.27
C ALA A 61 -15.53 -18.82 -12.92
N GLY A 62 -14.68 -18.26 -12.06
CA GLY A 62 -15.00 -17.92 -10.67
C GLY A 62 -15.45 -16.48 -10.42
N ALA A 63 -15.13 -15.53 -11.30
CA ALA A 63 -15.36 -14.10 -11.08
C ALA A 63 -16.17 -13.45 -12.22
N THR A 64 -16.86 -12.35 -11.90
CA THR A 64 -17.56 -11.49 -12.87
C THR A 64 -16.57 -10.53 -13.54
N ILE A 65 -15.56 -10.09 -12.78
CA ILE A 65 -14.55 -9.14 -13.24
C ILE A 65 -13.16 -9.78 -13.07
N VAL A 66 -12.38 -9.83 -14.15
CA VAL A 66 -10.98 -10.29 -14.09
C VAL A 66 -10.07 -9.15 -14.52
N LEU A 67 -9.18 -8.72 -13.63
CA LEU A 67 -8.18 -7.71 -13.94
C LEU A 67 -6.82 -8.36 -14.10
N ILE A 68 -6.10 -7.95 -15.14
CA ILE A 68 -4.79 -8.48 -15.51
C ILE A 68 -3.82 -7.31 -15.52
N THR A 69 -2.63 -7.48 -14.97
CA THR A 69 -1.56 -6.48 -15.06
C THR A 69 -0.23 -7.15 -15.37
N GLY A 70 0.48 -6.63 -16.38
CA GLY A 70 1.77 -7.13 -16.86
C GLY A 70 1.76 -7.66 -18.28
N GLY A 71 2.95 -7.77 -18.89
CA GLY A 71 3.19 -8.36 -20.20
C GLY A 71 2.57 -7.63 -21.39
N LEU A 72 2.31 -6.31 -21.31
CA LEU A 72 1.77 -5.49 -22.41
C LEU A 72 2.80 -4.58 -23.09
N GLY A 73 4.05 -4.67 -22.72
CA GLY A 73 5.14 -3.87 -23.28
C GLY A 73 5.54 -4.26 -24.72
N PRO A 74 6.63 -3.66 -25.24
CA PRO A 74 7.07 -3.87 -26.61
C PRO A 74 8.15 -4.97 -26.77
N THR A 75 8.51 -5.66 -25.70
CA THR A 75 9.60 -6.63 -25.68
C THR A 75 9.11 -8.04 -26.01
N SER A 76 10.01 -8.98 -26.27
CA SER A 76 9.66 -10.34 -26.71
C SER A 76 9.03 -11.19 -25.61
N ASP A 77 9.25 -10.83 -24.37
CA ASP A 77 8.68 -11.40 -23.16
C ASP A 77 7.25 -10.89 -22.87
N ASP A 78 6.84 -9.77 -23.50
CA ASP A 78 5.50 -9.22 -23.38
C ASP A 78 4.48 -10.01 -24.24
N ILE A 79 4.08 -11.18 -23.78
CA ILE A 79 3.22 -12.11 -24.54
C ILE A 79 1.73 -11.92 -24.26
N THR A 80 1.34 -11.11 -23.28
CA THR A 80 -0.04 -10.98 -22.83
C THR A 80 -0.98 -10.45 -23.92
N LYS A 81 -0.61 -9.41 -24.65
CA LYS A 81 -1.44 -8.81 -25.70
C LYS A 81 -1.76 -9.77 -26.85
N PRO A 82 -0.77 -10.39 -27.51
CA PRO A 82 -1.08 -11.38 -28.58
C PRO A 82 -1.84 -12.60 -28.03
N LEU A 83 -1.53 -13.04 -26.81
CA LEU A 83 -2.25 -14.14 -26.16
C LEU A 83 -3.73 -13.81 -25.96
N LEU A 84 -4.05 -12.63 -25.43
CA LEU A 84 -5.45 -12.20 -25.24
C LEU A 84 -6.19 -12.04 -26.55
N SER A 85 -5.50 -11.53 -27.61
CA SER A 85 -6.09 -11.45 -28.95
C SER A 85 -6.53 -12.82 -29.46
N GLU A 86 -5.64 -13.81 -29.33
CA GLU A 86 -5.95 -15.19 -29.72
C GLU A 86 -7.00 -15.84 -28.80
N TYR A 87 -6.86 -15.66 -27.49
CA TYR A 87 -7.75 -16.25 -26.50
C TYR A 87 -9.21 -15.79 -26.68
N PHE A 88 -9.43 -14.54 -27.05
CA PHE A 88 -10.75 -13.97 -27.32
C PHE A 88 -11.16 -14.00 -28.81
N GLY A 89 -10.34 -14.60 -29.67
CA GLY A 89 -10.66 -14.79 -31.09
C GLY A 89 -10.64 -13.51 -31.92
N GLY A 90 -9.89 -12.49 -31.52
CA GLY A 90 -9.71 -11.24 -32.26
C GLY A 90 -8.41 -11.21 -33.07
N LYS A 91 -8.30 -10.25 -33.99
CA LYS A 91 -7.07 -9.92 -34.71
C LYS A 91 -6.48 -8.63 -34.16
N LEU A 92 -5.17 -8.53 -34.19
CA LEU A 92 -4.49 -7.28 -33.84
C LEU A 92 -4.68 -6.26 -34.97
N VAL A 93 -5.19 -5.08 -34.62
CA VAL A 93 -5.40 -3.95 -35.54
C VAL A 93 -4.79 -2.68 -34.96
N VAL A 94 -4.28 -1.81 -35.81
CA VAL A 94 -3.70 -0.52 -35.38
C VAL A 94 -4.83 0.39 -34.89
N ASN A 95 -4.71 0.90 -33.66
CA ASN A 95 -5.59 1.93 -33.13
C ASN A 95 -4.98 3.32 -33.38
N GLU A 96 -5.62 4.10 -34.25
CA GLU A 96 -5.11 5.40 -34.69
C GLU A 96 -4.93 6.41 -33.53
N ARG A 97 -5.82 6.40 -32.53
CA ARG A 97 -5.71 7.28 -31.34
C ARG A 97 -4.47 6.93 -30.51
N VAL A 98 -4.21 5.63 -30.31
CA VAL A 98 -3.01 5.16 -29.61
C VAL A 98 -1.75 5.49 -30.42
N LEU A 99 -1.78 5.27 -31.75
CA LEU A 99 -0.65 5.57 -32.63
C LEU A 99 -0.29 7.07 -32.60
N ALA A 100 -1.28 7.95 -32.67
CA ALA A 100 -1.08 9.39 -32.57
C ALA A 100 -0.42 9.78 -31.22
N HIS A 101 -0.91 9.22 -30.13
CA HIS A 101 -0.35 9.44 -28.80
C HIS A 101 1.09 8.95 -28.66
N LEU A 102 1.38 7.78 -29.20
CA LEU A 102 2.76 7.25 -29.21
C LEU A 102 3.71 8.19 -29.96
N LYS A 103 3.32 8.65 -31.15
CA LYS A 103 4.12 9.61 -31.92
C LYS A 103 4.39 10.89 -31.13
N GLU A 104 3.39 11.42 -30.43
CA GLU A 104 3.52 12.58 -29.56
C GLU A 104 4.51 12.35 -28.42
N ILE A 105 4.41 11.22 -27.70
CA ILE A 105 5.33 10.85 -26.61
C ILE A 105 6.78 10.80 -27.11
N PHE A 106 7.04 10.14 -28.25
CA PHE A 106 8.38 10.00 -28.80
C PHE A 106 8.93 11.35 -29.27
N THR A 107 8.09 12.19 -29.87
CA THR A 107 8.47 13.56 -30.26
C THR A 107 8.83 14.41 -29.04
N LYS A 108 7.99 14.41 -27.98
CA LYS A 108 8.28 15.15 -26.74
C LYS A 108 9.57 14.70 -26.04
N ARG A 109 9.90 13.40 -26.16
CA ARG A 109 11.12 12.83 -25.58
C ARG A 109 12.34 12.95 -26.49
N ASN A 110 12.20 13.60 -27.64
CA ASN A 110 13.24 13.73 -28.69
C ASN A 110 13.87 12.36 -29.05
N ARG A 111 13.04 11.33 -29.22
CA ARG A 111 13.44 9.98 -29.58
C ARG A 111 12.85 9.56 -30.93
N PRO A 112 13.58 8.77 -31.74
CA PRO A 112 13.06 8.27 -33.00
C PRO A 112 11.90 7.31 -32.77
N PHE A 113 10.85 7.41 -33.59
CA PHE A 113 9.74 6.45 -33.61
C PHE A 113 10.09 5.29 -34.53
N LEU A 114 10.29 4.11 -33.93
CA LEU A 114 10.73 2.91 -34.64
C LEU A 114 9.55 2.04 -35.04
N GLU A 115 9.72 1.14 -36.02
CA GLU A 115 8.67 0.19 -36.45
C GLU A 115 8.14 -0.67 -35.29
N ARG A 116 9.00 -1.13 -34.39
CA ARG A 116 8.57 -1.86 -33.17
C ARG A 116 7.63 -1.05 -32.28
N ASN A 117 7.69 0.28 -32.34
CA ASN A 117 6.80 1.14 -31.57
C ASN A 117 5.40 1.21 -32.20
N MET A 118 5.28 0.95 -33.52
CA MET A 118 3.96 0.83 -34.17
C MET A 118 3.19 -0.37 -33.63
N LYS A 119 3.85 -1.49 -33.34
CA LYS A 119 3.22 -2.68 -32.76
C LYS A 119 2.59 -2.42 -31.38
N GLN A 120 3.04 -1.39 -30.67
CA GLN A 120 2.40 -0.98 -29.40
C GLN A 120 1.00 -0.39 -29.64
N ALA A 121 0.76 0.23 -30.80
CA ALA A 121 -0.54 0.74 -31.17
C ALA A 121 -1.53 -0.35 -31.66
N GLU A 122 -1.06 -1.56 -31.88
CA GLU A 122 -1.91 -2.70 -32.22
C GLU A 122 -2.67 -3.18 -31.00
N VAL A 123 -3.98 -3.37 -31.13
CA VAL A 123 -4.88 -3.89 -30.10
C VAL A 123 -5.83 -4.92 -30.72
N PRO A 124 -6.36 -5.86 -29.96
CA PRO A 124 -7.40 -6.77 -30.46
C PRO A 124 -8.62 -6.01 -30.96
N GLU A 125 -9.11 -6.34 -32.14
CA GLU A 125 -10.26 -5.68 -32.78
C GLU A 125 -11.57 -5.77 -31.98
N ASN A 126 -11.67 -6.76 -31.10
CA ASN A 126 -12.82 -7.06 -30.26
C ASN A 126 -12.68 -6.57 -28.81
N CYS A 127 -11.74 -5.65 -28.54
CA CYS A 127 -11.61 -5.01 -27.24
C CYS A 127 -11.98 -3.53 -27.29
N SER A 128 -12.40 -2.99 -26.15
CA SER A 128 -12.43 -1.55 -25.90
C SER A 128 -11.06 -1.10 -25.40
N VAL A 129 -10.47 -0.11 -26.05
CA VAL A 129 -9.15 0.42 -25.66
C VAL A 129 -9.29 1.33 -24.46
N LEU A 130 -8.52 1.05 -23.41
CA LEU A 130 -8.36 1.90 -22.23
C LEU A 130 -7.12 2.76 -22.43
N PHE A 131 -7.31 4.07 -22.44
CA PHE A 131 -6.27 5.00 -22.85
C PHE A 131 -5.22 5.22 -21.76
N ASN A 132 -3.95 4.97 -22.10
CA ASN A 132 -2.83 5.20 -21.21
C ASN A 132 -2.22 6.60 -21.44
N LYS A 133 -2.53 7.56 -20.57
CA LYS A 133 -1.99 8.92 -20.66
C LYS A 133 -0.52 9.02 -20.23
N MET A 134 -0.05 8.06 -19.44
CA MET A 134 1.26 8.11 -18.77
C MET A 134 2.34 7.32 -19.50
N GLY A 135 1.96 6.41 -20.39
CA GLY A 135 2.88 5.49 -21.04
C GLY A 135 2.47 5.07 -22.45
N THR A 136 3.16 4.04 -22.96
CA THR A 136 3.05 3.63 -24.36
C THR A 136 2.15 2.41 -24.58
N ALA A 137 1.90 1.60 -23.57
CA ALA A 137 1.08 0.41 -23.68
C ALA A 137 -0.37 0.73 -23.29
N PRO A 138 -1.36 0.66 -24.22
CA PRO A 138 -2.76 0.85 -23.89
C PRO A 138 -3.26 -0.31 -23.04
N GLY A 139 -4.26 -0.04 -22.18
CA GLY A 139 -5.07 -1.09 -21.58
C GLY A 139 -6.15 -1.58 -22.55
N MET A 140 -6.73 -2.72 -22.23
CA MET A 140 -7.75 -3.39 -23.06
C MET A 140 -8.87 -3.93 -22.17
N MET A 141 -10.10 -3.75 -22.59
CA MET A 141 -11.28 -4.31 -21.92
C MET A 141 -12.07 -5.19 -22.87
N PHE A 142 -12.29 -6.43 -22.46
CA PHE A 142 -13.12 -7.41 -23.18
C PHE A 142 -14.41 -7.64 -22.40
N GLN A 143 -15.51 -7.78 -23.15
CA GLN A 143 -16.83 -8.09 -22.61
C GLN A 143 -17.28 -9.42 -23.22
N ILE A 144 -17.56 -10.39 -22.37
CA ILE A 144 -17.97 -11.72 -22.83
C ILE A 144 -19.29 -12.13 -22.18
N GLN A 145 -20.17 -12.71 -22.97
CA GLN A 145 -21.33 -13.41 -22.46
C GLN A 145 -20.98 -14.89 -22.26
N ASN A 146 -21.23 -15.42 -21.10
CA ASN A 146 -20.74 -16.74 -20.66
C ASN A 146 -21.19 -17.89 -21.62
N SER A 147 -22.39 -17.82 -22.17
CA SER A 147 -22.95 -18.79 -23.13
C SER A 147 -22.25 -18.78 -24.49
N LYS A 148 -21.98 -17.58 -25.04
CA LYS A 148 -21.32 -17.43 -26.35
C LYS A 148 -19.83 -17.81 -26.32
N PHE A 149 -19.15 -17.55 -25.21
CA PHE A 149 -17.72 -17.82 -25.07
C PHE A 149 -17.40 -19.32 -25.01
N LYS A 150 -18.25 -20.13 -24.35
CA LYS A 150 -18.12 -21.59 -24.31
C LYS A 150 -18.32 -22.22 -25.70
N ILE A 151 -19.24 -21.68 -26.49
CA ILE A 151 -19.51 -22.16 -27.84
C ILE A 151 -18.33 -21.85 -28.80
N GLN A 152 -17.74 -20.67 -28.70
CA GLN A 152 -16.57 -20.29 -29.52
C GLN A 152 -15.32 -21.10 -29.18
N LYS A 153 -15.03 -21.38 -27.91
CA LYS A 153 -13.94 -22.24 -27.50
C LYS A 153 -14.10 -23.69 -27.96
N ALA A 154 -15.30 -24.25 -27.89
CA ALA A 154 -15.58 -25.59 -28.35
C ALA A 154 -15.45 -25.71 -29.89
N ALA A 155 -15.82 -24.68 -30.63
CA ALA A 155 -15.67 -24.64 -32.11
C ALA A 155 -14.21 -24.47 -32.54
N ALA A 156 -13.40 -23.69 -31.80
CA ALA A 156 -11.98 -23.48 -32.10
C ALA A 156 -11.09 -24.68 -31.76
N ALA A 157 -11.49 -25.49 -30.77
CA ALA A 157 -10.74 -26.67 -30.32
C ALA A 157 -10.99 -27.95 -31.16
N GLY A 158 -11.95 -27.95 -32.06
CA GLY A 158 -12.24 -29.13 -32.92
C GLY A 158 -12.70 -30.39 -32.16
N GLU A 159 -12.99 -30.29 -30.87
CA GLU A 159 -13.34 -31.39 -30.00
C GLU A 159 -14.81 -31.33 -29.62
N VAL A 160 -15.61 -32.13 -30.32
CA VAL A 160 -16.91 -32.59 -29.82
C VAL A 160 -16.64 -33.85 -28.99
N GLN A 161 -16.16 -33.69 -27.78
CA GLN A 161 -16.31 -34.72 -26.76
C GLN A 161 -16.54 -34.06 -25.38
N GLN A 162 -17.72 -34.38 -24.84
CA GLN A 162 -18.10 -34.10 -23.46
C GLN A 162 -17.09 -34.72 -22.47
N SER A 163 -16.16 -33.95 -21.97
CA SER A 163 -15.49 -34.29 -20.75
C SER A 163 -15.91 -33.28 -19.66
N THR A 164 -16.97 -33.66 -18.97
CA THR A 164 -17.34 -33.08 -17.69
C THR A 164 -16.25 -33.44 -16.68
N ILE A 165 -15.33 -32.52 -16.43
CA ILE A 165 -14.51 -32.56 -15.21
C ILE A 165 -15.41 -32.05 -14.09
N PRO A 166 -15.74 -32.90 -13.08
CA PRO A 166 -16.53 -32.43 -11.95
C PRO A 166 -15.68 -31.44 -11.12
N ILE A 167 -16.07 -30.18 -11.12
CA ILE A 167 -15.56 -29.21 -10.15
C ILE A 167 -16.26 -29.51 -8.83
N PRO A 168 -15.51 -29.87 -7.76
CA PRO A 168 -16.12 -30.19 -6.48
C PRO A 168 -16.74 -28.92 -5.90
N ASN A 169 -18.05 -28.94 -5.67
CA ASN A 169 -18.82 -28.03 -4.81
C ASN A 169 -18.54 -26.53 -4.92
N SER A 170 -18.84 -25.91 -6.05
CA SER A 170 -19.14 -24.47 -6.05
C SER A 170 -20.65 -24.27 -6.01
N GLN A 171 -21.19 -23.95 -4.85
CA GLN A 171 -22.59 -23.47 -4.67
C GLN A 171 -22.83 -22.06 -5.22
N PHE A 172 -22.02 -21.60 -6.15
CA PHE A 172 -22.18 -20.31 -6.84
C PHE A 172 -22.54 -20.58 -8.30
N LEU A 173 -23.80 -20.85 -8.53
CA LEU A 173 -24.41 -20.69 -9.85
C LEU A 173 -24.51 -19.19 -10.11
N ILE A 174 -23.54 -18.64 -10.84
CA ILE A 174 -23.63 -17.28 -11.41
C ILE A 174 -24.56 -17.42 -12.62
N PRO A 175 -25.70 -16.70 -12.66
CA PRO A 175 -26.57 -16.67 -13.85
C PRO A 175 -25.81 -16.18 -15.08
N ASP A 176 -26.40 -16.23 -16.26
CA ASP A 176 -25.87 -15.79 -17.58
C ASP A 176 -25.48 -14.30 -17.62
N GLU A 177 -24.53 -13.90 -16.76
CA GLU A 177 -24.09 -12.54 -16.59
C GLU A 177 -22.91 -12.22 -17.50
N GLU A 178 -22.91 -11.01 -18.01
CA GLU A 178 -21.81 -10.40 -18.74
C GLU A 178 -20.56 -10.37 -17.85
N LYS A 179 -19.44 -10.91 -18.35
CA LYS A 179 -18.15 -10.85 -17.67
C LYS A 179 -17.25 -9.82 -18.31
N VAL A 180 -16.45 -9.15 -17.48
CA VAL A 180 -15.52 -8.11 -17.91
C VAL A 180 -14.09 -8.50 -17.60
N ILE A 181 -13.26 -8.55 -18.63
CA ILE A 181 -11.83 -8.82 -18.50
C ILE A 181 -11.05 -7.57 -18.87
N ILE A 182 -10.17 -7.11 -18.00
CA ILE A 182 -9.42 -5.86 -18.15
C ILE A 182 -7.94 -6.16 -18.06
N ALA A 183 -7.18 -5.82 -19.09
CA ALA A 183 -5.74 -5.96 -19.11
C ALA A 183 -5.05 -4.59 -19.10
N MET A 184 -4.05 -4.42 -18.25
CA MET A 184 -3.33 -3.17 -18.02
C MET A 184 -1.82 -3.40 -17.97
N PRO A 185 -0.99 -2.37 -18.24
CA PRO A 185 0.46 -2.45 -18.09
C PRO A 185 0.90 -2.85 -16.69
N GLY A 186 2.07 -3.49 -16.58
CA GLY A 186 2.71 -3.84 -15.29
C GLY A 186 3.30 -2.64 -14.55
N VAL A 187 3.63 -1.55 -15.25
CA VAL A 187 4.21 -0.35 -14.65
C VAL A 187 3.21 0.33 -13.72
N PRO A 188 3.51 0.47 -12.41
CA PRO A 188 2.51 0.86 -11.41
C PRO A 188 1.78 2.17 -11.71
N PHE A 189 2.50 3.25 -12.04
CA PHE A 189 1.88 4.56 -12.29
C PHE A 189 1.01 4.59 -13.56
N GLU A 190 1.34 3.77 -14.59
CA GLU A 190 0.54 3.61 -15.80
C GLU A 190 -0.76 2.86 -15.49
N MET A 191 -0.65 1.73 -14.78
CA MET A 191 -1.78 0.94 -14.31
C MET A 191 -2.73 1.77 -13.44
N MET A 192 -2.19 2.54 -12.48
CA MET A 192 -3.00 3.40 -11.61
C MET A 192 -3.76 4.47 -12.39
N SER A 193 -3.12 5.12 -13.39
CA SER A 193 -3.78 6.11 -14.24
C SER A 193 -4.92 5.51 -15.05
N ILE A 194 -4.70 4.34 -15.68
CA ILE A 194 -5.76 3.63 -16.43
C ILE A 194 -6.90 3.23 -15.49
N MET A 195 -6.59 2.71 -14.32
CA MET A 195 -7.61 2.35 -13.32
C MET A 195 -8.46 3.55 -12.94
N GLN A 196 -7.84 4.68 -12.58
CA GLN A 196 -8.55 5.88 -12.11
C GLN A 196 -9.37 6.55 -13.20
N ASP A 197 -8.79 6.69 -14.41
CA ASP A 197 -9.39 7.47 -15.49
C ASP A 197 -10.39 6.69 -16.33
N GLU A 198 -10.18 5.37 -16.51
CA GLU A 198 -10.93 4.57 -17.47
C GLU A 198 -11.71 3.41 -16.79
N VAL A 199 -11.07 2.64 -15.88
CA VAL A 199 -11.63 1.40 -15.34
C VAL A 199 -12.65 1.65 -14.22
N LEU A 200 -12.25 2.37 -13.16
CA LEU A 200 -13.13 2.60 -12.00
C LEU A 200 -14.43 3.33 -12.35
N PRO A 201 -14.45 4.33 -13.27
CA PRO A 201 -15.70 4.95 -13.72
C PRO A 201 -16.64 3.94 -14.38
N VAL A 202 -16.12 3.09 -15.28
CA VAL A 202 -16.93 2.07 -15.99
C VAL A 202 -17.45 1.01 -15.01
N LEU A 203 -16.60 0.53 -14.08
CA LEU A 203 -17.03 -0.45 -13.07
C LEU A 203 -18.08 0.14 -12.13
N ARG A 204 -17.94 1.41 -11.77
CA ARG A 204 -18.94 2.12 -10.94
C ARG A 204 -20.29 2.22 -11.61
N GLU A 205 -20.31 2.55 -12.90
CA GLU A 205 -21.55 2.67 -13.65
C GLU A 205 -22.25 1.32 -13.81
N ARG A 206 -21.51 0.25 -14.10
CA ARG A 206 -22.07 -1.08 -14.43
C ARG A 206 -22.36 -1.96 -13.24
N PHE A 207 -21.49 -1.93 -12.22
CA PHE A 207 -21.48 -2.93 -11.15
C PHE A 207 -21.70 -2.32 -9.76
N PHE A 208 -22.11 -1.06 -9.69
CA PHE A 208 -22.36 -0.45 -8.40
C PHE A 208 -23.51 -1.18 -7.69
N SER A 209 -23.16 -1.93 -6.65
CA SER A 209 -24.11 -2.62 -5.80
C SER A 209 -24.22 -1.94 -4.42
N ASP A 210 -24.09 -2.68 -3.35
CA ASP A 210 -24.15 -2.14 -2.00
C ASP A 210 -22.92 -1.28 -1.66
N ALA A 211 -23.14 -0.17 -0.97
CA ALA A 211 -22.03 0.66 -0.47
C ALA A 211 -21.19 -0.14 0.53
N LEU A 212 -19.87 -0.08 0.39
CA LEU A 212 -18.91 -0.61 1.35
C LEU A 212 -18.11 0.57 1.94
N PHE A 213 -18.15 0.73 3.25
CA PHE A 213 -17.38 1.75 3.94
C PHE A 213 -16.49 1.15 5.01
N HIS A 214 -15.34 1.78 5.17
CA HIS A 214 -14.42 1.49 6.26
C HIS A 214 -14.30 2.72 7.16
N ARG A 215 -14.20 2.48 8.46
CA ARG A 215 -13.79 3.46 9.45
C ARG A 215 -12.67 2.83 10.27
N THR A 216 -11.61 3.57 10.49
CA THR A 216 -10.43 3.06 11.20
C THR A 216 -10.20 3.90 12.45
N ILE A 217 -9.89 3.22 13.55
CA ILE A 217 -9.37 3.83 14.77
C ILE A 217 -7.93 3.36 14.90
N VAL A 218 -7.01 4.29 15.03
CA VAL A 218 -5.60 3.97 15.31
C VAL A 218 -5.37 4.12 16.81
N THR A 219 -4.88 3.07 17.45
CA THR A 219 -4.54 3.07 18.88
C THR A 219 -3.05 2.86 19.08
N ALA A 220 -2.50 3.32 20.20
CA ALA A 220 -1.09 3.17 20.52
C ALA A 220 -0.83 2.97 22.01
N GLY A 221 0.08 2.04 22.31
CA GLY A 221 0.60 1.83 23.66
C GLY A 221 0.02 0.66 24.41
N GLU A 222 -1.08 0.09 23.90
CA GLU A 222 -1.73 -1.12 24.43
C GLU A 222 -1.71 -2.24 23.41
N GLY A 223 -1.76 -3.49 23.88
CA GLY A 223 -1.80 -4.67 23.03
C GLY A 223 -3.22 -5.00 22.57
N GLU A 224 -3.30 -5.82 21.50
CA GLU A 224 -4.57 -6.25 20.89
C GLU A 224 -5.53 -6.89 21.91
N SER A 225 -5.03 -7.80 22.76
CA SER A 225 -5.86 -8.50 23.76
C SER A 225 -6.48 -7.54 24.77
N PHE A 226 -5.75 -6.54 25.22
CA PHE A 226 -6.27 -5.52 26.16
C PHE A 226 -7.37 -4.67 25.48
N ILE A 227 -7.15 -4.29 24.23
CA ILE A 227 -8.13 -3.53 23.46
C ILE A 227 -9.40 -4.35 23.25
N ALA A 228 -9.25 -5.61 22.82
CA ALA A 228 -10.36 -6.54 22.59
C ALA A 228 -11.21 -6.75 23.87
N GLU A 229 -10.58 -6.98 25.01
CA GLU A 229 -11.28 -7.12 26.29
C GLU A 229 -12.06 -5.84 26.63
N LYS A 230 -11.45 -4.67 26.42
CA LYS A 230 -12.06 -3.39 26.75
C LYS A 230 -13.30 -3.07 25.91
N ILE A 231 -13.33 -3.47 24.63
CA ILE A 231 -14.43 -3.16 23.71
C ILE A 231 -15.34 -4.36 23.43
N GLN A 232 -15.17 -5.50 24.10
CA GLN A 232 -15.90 -6.74 23.86
C GLN A 232 -17.42 -6.53 23.76
N ALA A 233 -18.01 -5.83 24.71
CA ALA A 233 -19.45 -5.60 24.73
C ALA A 233 -19.96 -4.79 23.51
N LEU A 234 -19.15 -3.83 23.01
CA LEU A 234 -19.48 -3.07 21.80
C LEU A 234 -19.30 -3.92 20.54
N GLU A 235 -18.26 -4.77 20.50
CA GLU A 235 -18.01 -5.68 19.38
C GLU A 235 -19.13 -6.71 19.24
N GLU A 236 -19.57 -7.33 20.33
CA GLU A 236 -20.69 -8.28 20.37
C GLU A 236 -22.03 -7.64 19.99
N ALA A 237 -22.20 -6.35 20.24
CA ALA A 237 -23.38 -5.57 19.89
C ALA A 237 -23.39 -5.01 18.46
N LEU A 238 -22.34 -5.26 17.67
CA LEU A 238 -22.29 -4.79 16.28
C LEU A 238 -23.37 -5.46 15.44
N PRO A 239 -24.08 -4.71 14.58
CA PRO A 239 -25.02 -5.28 13.62
C PRO A 239 -24.32 -6.24 12.66
N GLY A 240 -24.98 -7.29 12.21
CA GLY A 240 -24.39 -8.32 11.36
C GLY A 240 -23.81 -7.85 10.03
N HIS A 241 -24.18 -6.65 9.58
CA HIS A 241 -23.65 -6.00 8.38
C HIS A 241 -22.40 -5.14 8.64
N ILE A 242 -21.98 -4.99 9.91
CA ILE A 242 -20.75 -4.31 10.33
C ILE A 242 -19.81 -5.33 10.95
N LYS A 243 -18.56 -5.35 10.50
CA LYS A 243 -17.49 -6.22 11.00
C LYS A 243 -16.34 -5.40 11.55
N LEU A 244 -15.78 -5.84 12.66
CA LEU A 244 -14.56 -5.28 13.24
C LEU A 244 -13.36 -6.19 12.92
N ALA A 245 -12.23 -5.58 12.59
CA ALA A 245 -10.95 -6.27 12.40
C ALA A 245 -9.85 -5.56 13.17
N TYR A 246 -9.00 -6.35 13.83
CA TYR A 246 -7.80 -5.90 14.52
C TYR A 246 -6.61 -6.06 13.59
N LEU A 247 -5.83 -5.00 13.41
CA LEU A 247 -4.69 -4.94 12.53
C LEU A 247 -3.47 -4.45 13.35
N PRO A 248 -2.75 -5.37 14.01
CA PRO A 248 -1.62 -5.01 14.84
C PRO A 248 -0.44 -4.53 13.98
N ASP A 249 0.21 -3.46 14.45
CA ASP A 249 1.43 -2.91 13.90
C ASP A 249 2.30 -2.38 15.06
N ALA A 250 3.58 -2.48 14.98
CA ALA A 250 4.65 -2.00 15.87
C ALA A 250 4.21 -1.04 17.01
N GLY A 251 3.67 -1.58 18.11
CA GLY A 251 3.19 -0.82 19.27
C GLY A 251 1.91 -0.02 19.07
N MET A 252 1.21 -0.30 17.97
CA MET A 252 -0.10 0.23 17.61
C MET A 252 -1.03 -0.91 17.21
N VAL A 253 -2.33 -0.66 17.32
CA VAL A 253 -3.37 -1.54 16.77
C VAL A 253 -4.35 -0.67 16.01
N LYS A 254 -4.60 -0.99 14.74
CA LYS A 254 -5.68 -0.36 13.99
C LYS A 254 -6.93 -1.21 14.13
N LEU A 255 -8.03 -0.58 14.51
CA LEU A 255 -9.36 -1.18 14.55
C LEU A 255 -10.12 -0.72 13.31
N ARG A 256 -10.46 -1.65 12.42
CA ARG A 256 -11.17 -1.33 11.19
C ARG A 256 -12.59 -1.85 11.24
N LEU A 257 -13.54 -0.93 11.33
CA LEU A 257 -14.95 -1.20 11.11
C LEU A 257 -15.23 -1.23 9.60
N THR A 258 -15.85 -2.29 9.14
CA THR A 258 -16.26 -2.46 7.74
C THR A 258 -17.76 -2.70 7.70
N GLY A 259 -18.51 -1.81 7.09
CA GLY A 259 -19.95 -1.93 6.91
C GLY A 259 -20.34 -2.03 5.44
N ARG A 260 -21.41 -2.80 5.17
CA ARG A 260 -22.01 -2.95 3.85
C ARG A 260 -23.50 -2.67 3.91
N GLY A 261 -24.02 -1.86 2.97
CA GLY A 261 -25.44 -1.53 2.91
C GLY A 261 -25.83 -0.78 1.65
N LYS A 262 -27.13 -0.73 1.36
CA LYS A 262 -27.67 -0.05 0.17
C LYS A 262 -27.71 1.46 0.32
N ASP A 263 -28.04 1.94 1.50
CA ASP A 263 -28.12 3.36 1.81
C ASP A 263 -26.76 3.84 2.32
N LYS A 264 -26.05 4.61 1.48
CA LYS A 264 -24.73 5.14 1.76
C LYS A 264 -24.70 6.09 2.96
N GLU A 265 -25.68 6.97 3.04
CA GLU A 265 -25.70 7.99 4.08
C GLU A 265 -26.01 7.36 5.44
N LEU A 266 -26.98 6.45 5.47
CA LEU A 266 -27.32 5.73 6.68
C LEU A 266 -26.13 4.89 7.17
N LEU A 267 -25.50 4.12 6.27
CA LEU A 267 -24.35 3.30 6.61
C LEU A 267 -23.15 4.11 7.08
N SER A 268 -22.89 5.26 6.44
CA SER A 268 -21.78 6.13 6.85
C SER A 268 -22.00 6.69 8.26
N ARG A 269 -23.23 7.14 8.58
CA ARG A 269 -23.59 7.65 9.91
C ARG A 269 -23.53 6.55 10.98
N GLU A 270 -24.00 5.36 10.64
CA GLU A 270 -23.96 4.22 11.56
C GLU A 270 -22.53 3.81 11.89
N LEU A 271 -21.65 3.70 10.88
CA LEU A 271 -20.23 3.41 11.10
C LEU A 271 -19.52 4.51 11.90
N GLU A 272 -19.84 5.77 11.64
CA GLU A 272 -19.30 6.90 12.40
C GLU A 272 -19.74 6.87 13.86
N ALA A 273 -21.00 6.54 14.14
CA ALA A 273 -21.50 6.37 15.49
C ALA A 273 -20.77 5.24 16.25
N ARG A 274 -20.62 4.05 15.62
CA ARG A 274 -19.90 2.92 16.22
C ARG A 274 -18.41 3.23 16.40
N GLN A 275 -17.80 3.92 15.45
CA GLN A 275 -16.41 4.40 15.59
C GLN A 275 -16.29 5.35 16.81
N GLY A 276 -17.24 6.28 16.98
CA GLY A 276 -17.28 7.19 18.10
C GLY A 276 -17.37 6.45 19.43
N GLU A 277 -18.33 5.53 19.59
CA GLU A 277 -18.54 4.72 20.79
C GLU A 277 -17.25 3.95 21.19
N ILE A 278 -16.61 3.29 20.23
CA ILE A 278 -15.37 2.55 20.47
C ILE A 278 -14.24 3.51 20.85
N ALA A 279 -14.08 4.61 20.12
CA ALA A 279 -13.01 5.56 20.38
C ALA A 279 -13.16 6.25 21.75
N ASP A 280 -14.36 6.58 22.15
CA ASP A 280 -14.65 7.21 23.45
C ASP A 280 -14.37 6.22 24.61
N LEU A 281 -14.73 4.93 24.44
CA LEU A 281 -14.41 3.91 25.43
C LEU A 281 -12.90 3.65 25.55
N LEU A 282 -12.16 3.70 24.44
CA LEU A 282 -10.71 3.52 24.43
C LEU A 282 -9.96 4.75 24.99
N GLY A 283 -10.49 5.96 24.80
CA GLY A 283 -9.96 7.19 25.38
C GLY A 283 -8.54 7.51 24.92
N ASP A 284 -7.64 7.76 25.87
CA ASP A 284 -6.28 8.28 25.64
C ASP A 284 -5.36 7.40 24.80
N ILE A 285 -5.72 6.14 24.57
CA ILE A 285 -4.95 5.27 23.68
C ILE A 285 -5.29 5.48 22.19
N VAL A 286 -6.37 6.19 21.87
CA VAL A 286 -6.74 6.56 20.50
C VAL A 286 -5.83 7.68 20.00
N VAL A 287 -5.15 7.44 18.90
CA VAL A 287 -4.23 8.42 18.28
C VAL A 287 -4.83 9.08 17.06
N ALA A 288 -5.71 8.38 16.33
CA ALA A 288 -6.45 8.93 15.20
C ALA A 288 -7.75 8.16 14.96
N ARG A 289 -8.72 8.82 14.30
CA ARG A 289 -9.99 8.23 13.87
C ARG A 289 -10.06 7.99 12.35
N ASP A 290 -8.88 8.03 11.69
CA ASP A 290 -8.73 7.75 10.26
C ASP A 290 -7.50 6.86 10.04
N ASP A 291 -7.46 6.12 8.92
CA ASP A 291 -6.31 5.29 8.52
C ASP A 291 -5.20 6.15 7.95
N VAL A 292 -4.56 6.91 8.82
CA VAL A 292 -3.44 7.79 8.48
C VAL A 292 -2.15 7.32 9.14
N PRO A 293 -0.98 7.50 8.50
CA PRO A 293 0.29 7.11 9.08
C PRO A 293 0.70 8.04 10.23
N MET A 294 1.56 7.55 11.12
CA MET A 294 1.97 8.26 12.35
C MET A 294 2.66 9.60 12.04
N GLU A 295 3.45 9.67 10.97
CA GLU A 295 4.11 10.90 10.52
C GLU A 295 3.11 12.00 10.14
N LYS A 296 1.96 11.63 9.60
CA LYS A 296 0.86 12.56 9.31
C LYS A 296 0.19 13.03 10.60
N ILE A 297 -0.11 12.12 11.52
CA ILE A 297 -0.71 12.43 12.83
C ILE A 297 0.17 13.44 13.61
N ILE A 298 1.47 13.17 13.66
CA ILE A 298 2.43 14.07 14.33
C ILE A 298 2.50 15.41 13.60
N GLY A 299 2.58 15.37 12.26
CA GLY A 299 2.64 16.59 11.44
C GLY A 299 1.44 17.50 11.65
N ASP A 300 0.23 16.94 11.67
CA ASP A 300 -1.02 17.70 11.91
C ASP A 300 -1.04 18.31 13.32
N ALA A 301 -0.60 17.54 14.33
CA ALA A 301 -0.53 18.02 15.71
C ALA A 301 0.48 19.16 15.89
N LEU A 302 1.67 19.05 15.28
CA LEU A 302 2.69 20.10 15.32
C LEU A 302 2.22 21.36 14.60
N LEU A 303 1.62 21.19 13.42
CA LEU A 303 1.09 22.29 12.61
C LEU A 303 -0.01 23.06 13.33
N ALA A 304 -0.96 22.34 13.94
CA ALA A 304 -2.07 22.95 14.70
C ALA A 304 -1.58 23.79 15.89
N ASN A 305 -0.41 23.46 16.44
CA ASN A 305 0.18 24.16 17.58
C ASN A 305 1.32 25.11 17.19
N GLY A 306 1.61 25.31 15.90
CA GLY A 306 2.67 26.17 15.41
C GLY A 306 4.07 25.73 15.89
N LYS A 307 4.32 24.41 16.02
CA LYS A 307 5.53 23.82 16.56
C LYS A 307 6.41 23.21 15.48
N MET A 308 7.72 23.27 15.69
CA MET A 308 8.73 22.76 14.78
C MET A 308 9.43 21.52 15.33
N LEU A 309 9.64 20.51 14.46
CA LEU A 309 10.35 19.28 14.76
C LEU A 309 11.74 19.28 14.13
N GLY A 310 12.75 18.81 14.89
CA GLY A 310 14.08 18.49 14.41
C GLY A 310 14.44 17.03 14.72
N LEU A 311 15.30 16.44 13.90
CA LEU A 311 15.74 15.04 14.07
C LEU A 311 17.26 14.95 14.16
N ALA A 312 17.77 14.02 15.00
CA ALA A 312 19.15 13.58 15.03
C ALA A 312 19.19 12.05 14.85
N GLU A 313 19.56 11.63 13.67
CA GLU A 313 19.51 10.22 13.28
C GLU A 313 20.91 9.62 13.17
N SER A 314 21.17 8.52 13.87
CA SER A 314 22.38 7.73 13.68
C SER A 314 22.05 6.43 12.94
N CYS A 315 21.61 5.40 13.62
CA CYS A 315 21.38 4.08 13.03
C CYS A 315 20.22 4.03 12.00
N THR A 316 19.28 4.94 12.05
CA THR A 316 18.19 5.07 11.08
C THR A 316 18.62 5.73 9.76
N GLY A 317 19.72 6.51 9.77
CA GLY A 317 20.38 7.01 8.57
C GLY A 317 19.52 7.95 7.72
N GLY A 318 18.64 8.77 8.30
CA GLY A 318 17.74 9.68 7.61
C GLY A 318 16.37 9.08 7.31
N PHE A 319 16.10 7.84 7.72
CA PHE A 319 14.84 7.17 7.41
C PHE A 319 13.63 7.82 8.08
N ILE A 320 13.79 8.35 9.31
CA ILE A 320 12.70 9.08 9.98
C ILE A 320 12.41 10.40 9.26
N GLY A 321 13.45 11.13 8.86
CA GLY A 321 13.31 12.35 8.05
C GLY A 321 12.65 12.07 6.70
N HIS A 322 12.98 10.93 6.07
CA HIS A 322 12.30 10.47 4.85
C HIS A 322 10.79 10.29 5.07
N LEU A 323 10.36 9.60 6.15
CA LEU A 323 8.94 9.41 6.45
C LEU A 323 8.22 10.74 6.68
N VAL A 324 8.80 11.64 7.47
CA VAL A 324 8.22 12.98 7.72
C VAL A 324 8.04 13.76 6.42
N THR A 325 9.02 13.69 5.52
CA THR A 325 8.98 14.45 4.24
C THR A 325 8.07 13.83 3.18
N GLN A 326 7.58 12.61 3.36
CA GLN A 326 6.51 12.05 2.52
C GLN A 326 5.16 12.77 2.72
N VAL A 327 4.99 13.46 3.85
CA VAL A 327 3.78 14.23 4.13
C VAL A 327 3.85 15.58 3.42
N ASN A 328 2.91 15.85 2.51
CA ASN A 328 2.82 17.12 1.82
C ASN A 328 2.69 18.28 2.83
N GLY A 329 3.50 19.34 2.62
CA GLY A 329 3.50 20.51 3.50
C GLY A 329 4.33 20.35 4.78
N SER A 330 5.12 19.29 4.91
CA SER A 330 6.00 19.03 6.07
C SER A 330 6.96 20.18 6.39
N SER A 331 7.35 21.00 5.41
CA SER A 331 8.19 22.19 5.63
C SER A 331 7.61 23.22 6.61
N LYS A 332 6.30 23.13 6.91
CA LYS A 332 5.64 24.03 7.86
C LYS A 332 5.83 23.64 9.33
N TYR A 333 6.31 22.42 9.60
CA TYR A 333 6.51 21.89 10.95
C TYR A 333 7.82 21.10 11.11
N PHE A 334 8.62 20.93 10.06
CA PHE A 334 9.85 20.16 10.07
C PHE A 334 11.03 20.98 9.57
N ASN A 335 12.00 21.22 10.48
CA ASN A 335 13.21 22.00 10.17
C ASN A 335 14.34 21.16 9.56
N GLY A 336 14.30 19.84 9.71
CA GLY A 336 15.27 18.95 9.11
C GLY A 336 15.72 17.79 9.99
N SER A 337 16.59 16.95 9.42
CA SER A 337 17.24 15.82 10.08
C SER A 337 18.77 15.92 9.94
N ILE A 338 19.49 15.77 11.05
CA ILE A 338 20.94 15.66 11.07
C ILE A 338 21.29 14.18 11.13
N VAL A 339 21.84 13.65 10.04
CA VAL A 339 22.32 12.26 9.99
C VAL A 339 23.72 12.21 10.64
N SER A 340 23.74 11.99 11.95
CA SER A 340 24.94 11.93 12.77
C SER A 340 25.49 10.50 12.87
N TYR A 341 25.91 9.94 11.73
CA TYR A 341 26.30 8.53 11.65
C TYR A 341 27.66 8.26 12.31
N SER A 342 28.63 9.14 12.13
CA SER A 342 29.93 9.07 12.81
C SER A 342 29.93 9.76 14.17
N ASN A 343 30.90 9.43 15.02
CA ASN A 343 31.09 10.11 16.29
C ASN A 343 31.52 11.57 16.10
N ASP A 344 32.28 11.86 15.07
CA ASP A 344 32.71 13.23 14.74
C ASP A 344 31.52 14.14 14.43
N VAL A 345 30.50 13.65 13.70
CA VAL A 345 29.30 14.43 13.44
C VAL A 345 28.46 14.61 14.71
N LYS A 346 28.39 13.59 15.58
CA LYS A 346 27.76 13.74 16.91
C LYS A 346 28.42 14.84 17.71
N HIS A 347 29.76 14.84 17.74
CA HIS A 347 30.54 15.84 18.48
C HIS A 347 30.46 17.22 17.82
N ASN A 348 30.92 17.33 16.58
CA ASN A 348 31.13 18.63 15.93
C ASN A 348 29.84 19.35 15.54
N VAL A 349 28.77 18.63 15.19
CA VAL A 349 27.52 19.23 14.73
C VAL A 349 26.50 19.32 15.87
N LEU A 350 26.24 18.19 16.54
CA LEU A 350 25.24 18.15 17.61
C LEU A 350 25.80 18.62 18.97
N GLY A 351 27.10 18.69 19.12
CA GLY A 351 27.74 19.11 20.36
C GLY A 351 27.69 18.04 21.46
N VAL A 352 27.64 16.77 21.08
CA VAL A 352 27.83 15.66 22.04
C VAL A 352 29.27 15.74 22.57
N ARG A 353 29.43 15.74 23.88
CA ARG A 353 30.78 15.83 24.48
C ARG A 353 31.61 14.60 24.12
N GLN A 354 32.85 14.80 23.76
CA GLN A 354 33.77 13.70 23.46
C GLN A 354 33.88 12.74 24.67
N GLU A 355 33.97 13.29 25.88
CA GLU A 355 33.97 12.52 27.12
C GLU A 355 32.72 11.61 27.29
N THR A 356 31.52 12.07 26.83
CA THR A 356 30.32 11.26 26.86
C THR A 356 30.45 10.08 25.90
N ILE A 357 30.99 10.32 24.70
CA ILE A 357 31.20 9.25 23.70
C ILE A 357 32.23 8.23 24.23
N ASP A 358 33.32 8.69 24.81
CA ASP A 358 34.40 7.83 25.27
C ASP A 358 34.00 7.00 26.51
N ASN A 359 33.27 7.55 27.44
CA ASN A 359 32.91 6.87 28.69
C ASN A 359 31.60 6.06 28.58
N CYS A 360 30.59 6.58 27.87
CA CYS A 360 29.27 5.95 27.77
C CYS A 360 29.05 5.22 26.48
N GLY A 361 29.82 5.52 25.43
CA GLY A 361 29.66 5.00 24.09
C GLY A 361 28.69 5.80 23.25
N ALA A 362 28.77 5.60 21.92
CA ALA A 362 27.90 6.27 20.96
C ALA A 362 26.41 5.81 21.05
N VAL A 363 26.16 4.64 21.65
CA VAL A 363 24.82 4.06 21.86
C VAL A 363 24.55 4.01 23.35
N SER A 364 24.12 5.12 23.88
CA SER A 364 23.86 5.28 25.34
C SER A 364 22.77 6.33 25.58
N GLU A 365 22.19 6.31 26.75
CA GLU A 365 21.22 7.31 27.20
C GLU A 365 21.79 8.72 27.17
N GLN A 366 23.03 8.88 27.66
CA GLN A 366 23.70 10.14 27.70
C GLN A 366 23.91 10.71 26.29
N THR A 367 24.39 9.88 25.38
CA THR A 367 24.66 10.31 24.00
C THR A 367 23.37 10.75 23.30
N VAL A 368 22.28 9.99 23.40
CA VAL A 368 21.00 10.40 22.71
C VAL A 368 20.39 11.64 23.38
N THR A 369 20.59 11.82 24.70
CA THR A 369 20.16 13.03 25.40
C THR A 369 20.86 14.27 24.85
N GLU A 370 22.18 14.20 24.71
CA GLU A 370 22.98 15.30 24.16
C GLU A 370 22.69 15.51 22.66
N MET A 371 22.49 14.44 21.90
CA MET A 371 22.05 14.51 20.48
C MET A 371 20.70 15.24 20.32
N ALA A 372 19.72 14.94 21.18
CA ALA A 372 18.39 15.59 21.10
C ALA A 372 18.49 17.08 21.44
N LYS A 373 19.22 17.45 22.49
CA LYS A 373 19.51 18.86 22.84
C LYS A 373 20.29 19.59 21.75
N GLY A 374 21.23 18.90 21.12
CA GLY A 374 21.98 19.41 19.97
C GLY A 374 21.08 19.69 18.77
N ALA A 375 20.16 18.78 18.46
CA ALA A 375 19.19 18.94 17.37
C ALA A 375 18.25 20.13 17.60
N LEU A 376 17.70 20.28 18.81
CA LEU A 376 16.90 21.47 19.18
C LEU A 376 17.64 22.78 18.88
N ARG A 377 18.91 22.85 19.29
CA ARG A 377 19.75 24.05 19.09
C ARG A 377 20.08 24.30 17.63
N VAL A 378 20.62 23.28 16.95
CA VAL A 378 21.12 23.43 15.55
C VAL A 378 20.02 23.67 14.58
N LEU A 379 18.89 22.96 14.73
CA LEU A 379 17.73 23.08 13.87
C LEU A 379 16.72 24.13 14.31
N ASN A 380 16.99 24.83 15.43
CA ASN A 380 16.07 25.83 16.00
C ASN A 380 14.62 25.31 16.05
N SER A 381 14.44 24.11 16.61
CA SER A 381 13.14 23.42 16.70
C SER A 381 12.56 23.46 18.12
N ASP A 382 11.25 23.27 18.25
CA ASP A 382 10.57 23.20 19.55
C ASP A 382 10.68 21.81 20.15
N TYR A 383 10.67 20.78 19.29
CA TYR A 383 10.81 19.37 19.66
C TYR A 383 11.92 18.72 18.84
N ALA A 384 12.63 17.79 19.46
CA ALA A 384 13.62 16.97 18.77
C ALA A 384 13.49 15.49 19.15
N LEU A 385 13.71 14.62 18.16
CA LEU A 385 13.94 13.18 18.39
C LEU A 385 15.39 12.86 18.02
N ALA A 386 16.10 12.18 18.93
CA ALA A 386 17.40 11.59 18.66
C ALA A 386 17.34 10.07 18.72
N VAL A 387 18.03 9.39 17.79
CA VAL A 387 18.07 7.93 17.70
C VAL A 387 19.51 7.47 17.47
N SER A 388 20.02 6.58 18.36
CA SER A 388 21.32 5.93 18.19
C SER A 388 21.23 4.46 18.60
N GLY A 389 21.81 3.56 17.79
CA GLY A 389 21.68 2.11 18.03
C GLY A 389 22.54 1.23 17.14
N VAL A 390 22.49 -0.07 17.40
CA VAL A 390 23.13 -1.12 16.63
C VAL A 390 22.05 -2.00 15.99
N LEU A 391 21.79 -1.80 14.69
CA LEU A 391 20.69 -2.50 13.99
C LEU A 391 21.08 -3.89 13.47
N GLY A 392 22.37 -4.24 13.50
CA GLY A 392 22.90 -5.53 13.06
C GLY A 392 23.22 -5.60 11.53
N PRO A 393 23.62 -6.79 11.02
CA PRO A 393 23.83 -8.03 11.78
C PRO A 393 25.12 -8.03 12.64
N GLN A 394 26.04 -7.07 12.40
CA GLN A 394 27.31 -6.92 13.11
C GLN A 394 27.32 -5.65 13.98
N GLY A 395 28.39 -5.47 14.75
CA GLY A 395 28.63 -4.26 15.56
C GLY A 395 28.07 -4.30 16.97
N GLY A 396 27.46 -5.39 17.40
CA GLY A 396 27.04 -5.61 18.80
C GLY A 396 28.20 -5.98 19.71
N THR A 397 28.06 -5.63 20.98
CA THR A 397 28.93 -6.04 22.10
C THR A 397 28.07 -6.64 23.20
N GLU A 398 28.67 -7.27 24.21
CA GLU A 398 27.96 -7.75 25.40
C GLU A 398 27.15 -6.63 26.08
N ARG A 399 27.73 -5.44 26.17
CA ARG A 399 27.10 -4.27 26.80
C ARG A 399 25.99 -3.67 25.91
N VAL A 400 26.17 -3.68 24.62
CA VAL A 400 25.22 -3.13 23.61
C VAL A 400 24.99 -4.17 22.53
N PRO A 401 24.12 -5.17 22.77
CA PRO A 401 23.80 -6.20 21.79
C PRO A 401 23.18 -5.64 20.52
N VAL A 402 23.26 -6.40 19.42
CA VAL A 402 22.51 -6.08 18.18
C VAL A 402 21.02 -5.92 18.49
N GLY A 403 20.41 -4.94 17.88
CA GLY A 403 19.00 -4.56 18.09
C GLY A 403 18.81 -3.51 19.20
N THR A 404 19.88 -3.17 19.96
CA THR A 404 19.78 -2.12 20.98
C THR A 404 19.71 -0.74 20.32
N VAL A 405 18.63 0.01 20.62
CA VAL A 405 18.41 1.37 20.13
C VAL A 405 17.99 2.26 21.29
N TRP A 406 18.79 3.27 21.56
CA TRP A 406 18.46 4.36 22.46
C TRP A 406 17.80 5.50 21.71
N MET A 407 16.76 6.06 22.30
CA MET A 407 16.02 7.19 21.75
C MET A 407 15.80 8.26 22.83
N ALA A 408 15.83 9.52 22.42
CA ALA A 408 15.49 10.65 23.26
C ALA A 408 14.54 11.58 22.52
N VAL A 409 13.44 11.96 23.15
CA VAL A 409 12.59 13.07 22.72
C VAL A 409 12.79 14.23 23.69
N ALA A 410 13.00 15.41 23.15
CA ALA A 410 13.28 16.61 23.93
C ALA A 410 12.45 17.80 23.45
N ASP A 411 12.14 18.69 24.38
CA ASP A 411 11.84 20.09 24.14
C ASP A 411 12.86 20.98 24.91
N LYS A 412 12.58 22.28 25.01
CA LYS A 412 13.50 23.24 25.71
C LYS A 412 13.68 22.96 27.20
N GLU A 413 12.71 22.27 27.81
CA GLU A 413 12.66 22.09 29.28
C GLU A 413 12.96 20.64 29.69
N THR A 414 12.51 19.68 28.90
CA THR A 414 12.44 18.27 29.30
C THR A 414 13.07 17.37 28.24
N VAL A 415 13.71 16.29 28.69
CA VAL A 415 14.16 15.19 27.85
C VAL A 415 13.61 13.89 28.44
N LYS A 416 13.03 13.04 27.56
CA LYS A 416 12.61 11.66 27.89
C LYS A 416 13.37 10.69 27.03
N THR A 417 13.98 9.71 27.68
CA THR A 417 14.76 8.66 27.02
C THR A 417 14.07 7.31 27.13
N LYS A 418 14.34 6.43 26.17
CA LYS A 418 13.93 5.04 26.22
C LYS A 418 14.89 4.18 25.42
N VAL A 419 15.20 2.98 25.96
CA VAL A 419 15.93 1.95 25.22
C VAL A 419 14.96 0.91 24.69
N PHE A 420 15.17 0.49 23.44
CA PHE A 420 14.49 -0.62 22.80
C PHE A 420 15.47 -1.71 22.45
N ARG A 421 14.99 -2.97 22.39
CA ARG A 421 15.74 -4.12 21.95
C ARG A 421 14.93 -4.83 20.90
N PHE A 422 15.35 -4.71 19.65
CA PHE A 422 14.71 -5.35 18.51
C PHE A 422 15.45 -6.63 18.17
N HIS A 423 14.72 -7.64 17.65
CA HIS A 423 15.25 -8.98 17.36
C HIS A 423 15.03 -9.41 15.91
N TYR A 424 14.95 -8.42 15.02
CA TYR A 424 14.70 -8.64 13.60
C TYR A 424 15.97 -8.42 12.78
N ASN A 425 15.85 -8.53 11.44
CA ASN A 425 16.93 -8.13 10.54
C ASN A 425 17.15 -6.60 10.56
N ARG A 426 18.28 -6.16 9.98
CA ARG A 426 18.68 -4.74 9.98
C ARG A 426 17.60 -3.80 9.43
N GLN A 427 16.93 -4.21 8.33
CA GLN A 427 15.89 -3.38 7.71
C GLN A 427 14.67 -3.25 8.62
N GLN A 428 14.20 -4.36 9.14
CA GLN A 428 13.08 -4.39 10.07
C GLN A 428 13.39 -3.64 11.38
N ASN A 429 14.62 -3.80 11.92
CA ASN A 429 15.05 -3.05 13.09
C ASN A 429 15.03 -1.53 12.84
N LYS A 430 15.41 -1.08 11.62
CA LYS A 430 15.35 0.32 11.21
C LYS A 430 13.91 0.84 11.18
N GLU A 431 13.01 0.08 10.57
CA GLU A 431 11.58 0.42 10.48
C GLU A 431 10.92 0.46 11.85
N MET A 432 11.22 -0.53 12.71
CA MET A 432 10.75 -0.56 14.09
C MET A 432 11.27 0.63 14.89
N ALA A 433 12.55 0.99 14.73
CA ALA A 433 13.13 2.15 15.38
C ALA A 433 12.44 3.45 14.95
N ALA A 434 12.15 3.60 13.66
CA ALA A 434 11.42 4.77 13.17
C ALA A 434 10.00 4.85 13.75
N LYS A 435 9.24 3.75 13.71
CA LYS A 435 7.87 3.70 14.27
C LYS A 435 7.86 4.00 15.78
N MET A 436 8.79 3.41 16.56
CA MET A 436 8.89 3.67 17.99
C MET A 436 9.31 5.11 18.29
N GLY A 437 10.21 5.68 17.50
CA GLY A 437 10.60 7.08 17.61
C GLY A 437 9.42 8.03 17.37
N MET A 438 8.65 7.79 16.33
CA MET A 438 7.43 8.55 16.04
C MET A 438 6.42 8.45 17.18
N LEU A 439 6.18 7.23 17.68
CA LEU A 439 5.29 7.03 18.82
C LEU A 439 5.77 7.76 20.09
N MET A 440 7.08 7.83 20.32
CA MET A 440 7.66 8.61 21.43
C MET A 440 7.39 10.11 21.28
N ILE A 441 7.55 10.68 20.07
CA ILE A 441 7.21 12.09 19.80
C ILE A 441 5.74 12.34 20.12
N TRP A 442 4.84 11.51 19.59
CA TRP A 442 3.40 11.68 19.81
C TRP A 442 3.03 11.63 21.29
N LYS A 443 3.53 10.63 22.05
CA LYS A 443 3.30 10.51 23.49
C LYS A 443 3.91 11.66 24.31
N PHE A 444 5.03 12.20 23.86
CA PHE A 444 5.69 13.31 24.52
C PHE A 444 4.92 14.61 24.32
N PHE A 445 4.42 14.83 23.10
CA PHE A 445 3.63 15.98 22.72
C PHE A 445 2.30 16.01 23.48
N ASN A 446 1.51 14.92 23.45
CA ASN A 446 0.17 14.86 24.04
C ASN A 446 0.13 14.85 25.58
N ARG A 447 1.25 14.55 26.24
CA ARG A 447 1.32 14.68 27.72
C ARG A 447 1.48 16.12 28.22
N LYS A 448 1.73 17.04 27.32
CA LYS A 448 1.90 18.47 27.62
C LYS A 448 0.78 19.35 27.07
N SER A 449 -0.06 18.81 26.19
CA SER A 449 -1.31 19.39 25.74
C SER A 449 -2.48 18.90 26.60
#